data_f7f7dbfba80d244df9123353eda2e49a
#
_entry.id   f7f7dbfba80d244df9123353eda2e49a
#
_cell.length_a   1.000
_cell.length_b   1.000
_cell.length_c   1.000
_cell.angle_alpha   90.00
_cell.angle_beta   90.00
_cell.angle_gamma   90.00
#
_symmetry.space_group_name_H-M   'P 1'
#
loop_
_entity.id
_entity.type
_entity.pdbx_description
1 polymer ?
#
loop_
_entity_poly.entity_id
_entity_poly.type
_entity_poly.pdbx_seq_one_letter_code
_entity_poly.pdbx_strand_id
1 'polypeptide(L)'
;IDLDDLVAPRLTDVQRQILEYTEARPVTFDIDQMLAEAVTHAGVDDLGRTDGFDERLHAHVAAIEADTGLRQLSRNTLRSRIVRLLRNRLSLTDLLTRYPEITAIPIEKPIIVVGMPRSGTTHLVNLLAEDRRRRALPYWESQEPIPARGEGPGLFGVDPRYARARSEHDALMASSPLVAAMHDR
;
A
#
# COMPACT_ATOMS: atom_id res chain seq x y z
N ILE A 1 -5.62 -0.87 28.44
CA ILE A 1 -6.72 -0.52 27.50
C ILE A 1 -7.92 -1.31 27.98
N ASP A 2 -8.94 -0.61 28.49
CA ASP A 2 -10.21 -1.22 28.80
C ASP A 2 -11.01 -1.41 27.51
N LEU A 3 -11.29 -2.64 27.14
CA LEU A 3 -12.08 -3.02 25.96
C LEU A 3 -13.49 -3.41 26.42
N ASP A 4 -14.24 -2.43 26.94
CA ASP A 4 -15.60 -2.62 27.43
C ASP A 4 -16.66 -2.46 26.32
N ASP A 5 -16.24 -2.11 25.10
CA ASP A 5 -17.13 -1.78 23.97
C ASP A 5 -17.04 -2.73 22.76
N LEU A 6 -16.46 -3.93 22.93
CA LEU A 6 -16.30 -4.90 21.83
C LEU A 6 -17.63 -5.31 21.18
N VAL A 7 -18.72 -5.35 21.96
CA VAL A 7 -20.06 -5.74 21.47
C VAL A 7 -20.76 -4.57 20.78
N ALA A 8 -20.52 -3.36 21.25
CA ALA A 8 -21.11 -2.12 20.73
C ALA A 8 -20.05 -1.01 20.66
N PRO A 9 -19.20 -1.03 19.64
CA PRO A 9 -18.05 -0.12 19.54
C PRO A 9 -18.44 1.35 19.58
N ARG A 10 -17.80 2.11 20.46
CA ARG A 10 -17.95 3.57 20.55
C ARG A 10 -17.03 4.22 19.55
N LEU A 11 -17.58 4.66 18.43
CA LEU A 11 -16.83 5.32 17.38
C LEU A 11 -16.45 6.75 17.78
N THR A 12 -15.24 7.16 17.46
CA THR A 12 -14.83 8.57 17.51
C THR A 12 -15.55 9.39 16.43
N ASP A 13 -15.54 10.72 16.55
CA ASP A 13 -16.13 11.59 15.53
C ASP A 13 -15.48 11.40 14.17
N VAL A 14 -14.14 11.23 14.14
CA VAL A 14 -13.39 10.95 12.92
C VAL A 14 -13.84 9.63 12.28
N GLN A 15 -14.01 8.58 13.07
CA GLN A 15 -14.48 7.28 12.55
C GLN A 15 -15.90 7.38 11.99
N ARG A 16 -16.81 8.09 12.67
CA ARG A 16 -18.17 8.33 12.16
C ARG A 16 -18.15 9.08 10.83
N GLN A 17 -17.39 10.16 10.73
CA GLN A 17 -17.25 10.92 9.49
C GLN A 17 -16.71 10.09 8.33
N ILE A 18 -15.70 9.24 8.58
CA ILE A 18 -15.15 8.34 7.56
C ILE A 18 -16.22 7.36 7.08
N LEU A 19 -16.98 6.75 7.99
CA LEU A 19 -18.04 5.80 7.63
C LEU A 19 -19.13 6.50 6.83
N GLU A 20 -19.65 7.64 7.28
CA GLU A 20 -20.66 8.43 6.57
C GLU A 20 -20.17 8.84 5.18
N TYR A 21 -18.92 9.30 5.07
CA TYR A 21 -18.31 9.69 3.80
C TYR A 21 -18.26 8.52 2.82
N THR A 22 -17.84 7.34 3.28
CA THR A 22 -17.70 6.15 2.42
C THR A 22 -19.03 5.54 2.05
N GLU A 23 -20.01 5.51 2.97
CA GLU A 23 -21.37 5.02 2.67
C GLU A 23 -22.09 5.93 1.66
N ALA A 24 -21.87 7.24 1.70
CA ALA A 24 -22.43 8.18 0.74
C ALA A 24 -21.76 8.09 -0.66
N ARG A 25 -20.65 7.38 -0.79
CA ARG A 25 -19.85 7.28 -2.02
C ARG A 25 -19.47 5.83 -2.32
N PRO A 26 -20.44 4.99 -2.71
CA PRO A 26 -20.15 3.60 -3.05
C PRO A 26 -19.21 3.52 -4.23
N VAL A 27 -18.24 2.61 -4.15
CA VAL A 27 -17.26 2.37 -5.21
C VAL A 27 -17.61 1.10 -5.99
N THR A 28 -17.25 1.12 -7.27
CA THR A 28 -17.32 -0.03 -8.17
C THR A 28 -15.92 -0.61 -8.39
N PHE A 29 -15.86 -1.90 -8.67
CA PHE A 29 -14.61 -2.59 -9.05
C PHE A 29 -14.53 -2.79 -10.57
N ASP A 30 -14.88 -1.75 -11.33
CA ASP A 30 -14.70 -1.71 -12.77
C ASP A 30 -13.18 -1.68 -13.08
N ILE A 31 -12.70 -2.76 -13.70
CA ILE A 31 -11.26 -2.96 -13.98
C ILE A 31 -10.76 -1.90 -14.96
N ASP A 32 -11.54 -1.57 -15.98
CA ASP A 32 -11.12 -0.58 -16.99
C ASP A 32 -11.02 0.82 -16.37
N GLN A 33 -11.94 1.20 -15.48
CA GLN A 33 -11.86 2.44 -14.75
C GLN A 33 -10.65 2.48 -13.80
N MET A 34 -10.38 1.40 -13.07
CA MET A 34 -9.22 1.31 -12.19
C MET A 34 -7.89 1.38 -12.96
N LEU A 35 -7.84 0.76 -14.14
CA LEU A 35 -6.69 0.85 -15.04
C LEU A 35 -6.50 2.27 -15.58
N ALA A 36 -7.57 2.92 -16.06
CA ALA A 36 -7.51 4.30 -16.54
C ALA A 36 -7.03 5.28 -15.45
N GLU A 37 -7.50 5.10 -14.22
CA GLU A 37 -7.06 5.88 -13.07
C GLU A 37 -5.56 5.66 -12.79
N ALA A 38 -5.12 4.40 -12.79
CA ALA A 38 -3.71 4.05 -12.57
C ALA A 38 -2.80 4.63 -13.67
N VAL A 39 -3.21 4.56 -14.94
CA VAL A 39 -2.50 5.14 -16.09
C VAL A 39 -2.39 6.66 -15.96
N THR A 40 -3.48 7.32 -15.57
CA THR A 40 -3.49 8.77 -15.36
C THR A 40 -2.46 9.18 -14.28
N HIS A 41 -2.36 8.42 -13.21
CA HIS A 41 -1.39 8.68 -12.14
C HIS A 41 0.05 8.30 -12.49
N ALA A 42 0.25 7.22 -13.25
CA ALA A 42 1.58 6.74 -13.62
C ALA A 42 2.18 7.52 -14.82
N GLY A 43 1.33 8.08 -15.69
CA GLY A 43 1.74 8.74 -16.93
C GLY A 43 2.28 7.76 -18.00
N VAL A 44 2.03 6.45 -17.83
CA VAL A 44 2.44 5.36 -18.72
C VAL A 44 1.36 4.29 -18.74
N ASP A 45 1.24 3.49 -19.79
CA ASP A 45 0.14 2.57 -20.04
C ASP A 45 0.56 1.10 -20.24
N ASP A 46 1.85 0.81 -20.31
CA ASP A 46 2.32 -0.58 -20.45
C ASP A 46 2.37 -1.29 -19.08
N LEU A 47 1.53 -2.31 -18.92
CA LEU A 47 1.47 -3.17 -17.73
C LEU A 47 2.41 -4.38 -17.81
N GLY A 48 3.11 -4.63 -18.92
CA GLY A 48 3.91 -5.82 -19.10
C GLY A 48 3.09 -7.12 -18.90
N ARG A 49 2.01 -7.30 -19.66
CA ARG A 49 0.99 -8.35 -19.48
C ARG A 49 1.41 -9.73 -20.00
N THR A 50 2.56 -10.25 -19.59
CA THR A 50 3.12 -11.49 -20.14
C THR A 50 2.97 -12.73 -19.25
N ASP A 51 2.43 -12.59 -18.04
CA ASP A 51 2.53 -13.59 -16.97
C ASP A 51 1.16 -14.02 -16.37
N GLY A 52 0.07 -13.95 -17.15
CA GLY A 52 -1.29 -14.23 -16.66
C GLY A 52 -1.80 -13.17 -15.68
N PHE A 53 -1.34 -11.94 -15.83
CA PHE A 53 -1.71 -10.83 -14.95
C PHE A 53 -3.21 -10.53 -15.01
N ASP A 54 -3.79 -10.51 -16.21
CA ASP A 54 -5.19 -10.16 -16.41
C ASP A 54 -6.11 -11.18 -15.75
N GLU A 55 -5.81 -12.47 -15.88
CA GLU A 55 -6.58 -13.54 -15.22
C GLU A 55 -6.56 -13.40 -13.70
N ARG A 56 -5.37 -13.11 -13.14
CA ARG A 56 -5.25 -12.92 -11.69
C ARG A 56 -5.97 -11.66 -11.20
N LEU A 57 -5.91 -10.57 -11.96
CA LEU A 57 -6.63 -9.33 -11.63
C LEU A 57 -8.15 -9.57 -11.63
N HIS A 58 -8.67 -10.20 -12.69
CA HIS A 58 -10.09 -10.54 -12.79
C HIS A 58 -10.53 -11.47 -11.66
N ALA A 59 -9.77 -12.52 -11.38
CA ALA A 59 -10.08 -13.44 -10.28
C ALA A 59 -10.07 -12.74 -8.91
N HIS A 60 -9.11 -11.82 -8.69
CA HIS A 60 -9.04 -11.06 -7.44
C HIS A 60 -10.23 -10.12 -7.28
N VAL A 61 -10.59 -9.39 -8.32
CA VAL A 61 -11.75 -8.48 -8.31
C VAL A 61 -13.06 -9.27 -8.12
N ALA A 62 -13.23 -10.38 -8.84
CA ALA A 62 -14.41 -11.23 -8.71
C ALA A 62 -14.57 -11.80 -7.27
N ALA A 63 -13.46 -12.17 -6.63
CA ALA A 63 -13.48 -12.65 -5.24
C ALA A 63 -13.91 -11.54 -4.26
N ILE A 64 -13.48 -10.29 -4.48
CA ILE A 64 -13.91 -9.14 -3.66
C ILE A 64 -15.40 -8.85 -3.87
N GLU A 65 -15.87 -8.89 -5.12
CA GLU A 65 -17.28 -8.60 -5.42
C GLU A 65 -18.23 -9.69 -4.91
N ALA A 66 -17.77 -10.93 -4.86
CA ALA A 66 -18.54 -12.04 -4.29
C ALA A 66 -18.71 -11.95 -2.77
N ASP A 67 -17.87 -11.17 -2.08
CA ASP A 67 -18.01 -10.99 -0.62
C ASP A 67 -19.05 -9.91 -0.30
N THR A 68 -20.26 -10.35 -0.01
CA THR A 68 -21.40 -9.48 0.37
C THR A 68 -21.29 -8.90 1.78
N GLY A 69 -20.34 -9.37 2.59
CA GLY A 69 -20.10 -8.87 3.95
C GLY A 69 -19.23 -7.60 4.01
N LEU A 70 -18.63 -7.21 2.89
CA LEU A 70 -17.75 -6.04 2.84
C LEU A 70 -18.55 -4.73 2.93
N ARG A 71 -18.24 -3.93 3.96
CA ARG A 71 -18.75 -2.55 4.09
C ARG A 71 -18.09 -1.62 3.07
N GLN A 72 -18.72 -0.47 2.79
CA GLN A 72 -18.21 0.52 1.82
C GLN A 72 -16.80 1.01 2.18
N LEU A 73 -16.47 1.19 3.46
CA LEU A 73 -15.12 1.54 3.89
C LEU A 73 -14.09 0.49 3.44
N SER A 74 -14.38 -0.79 3.62
CA SER A 74 -13.50 -1.89 3.19
C SER A 74 -13.38 -1.93 1.67
N ARG A 75 -14.50 -1.76 0.95
CA ARG A 75 -14.52 -1.69 -0.51
C ARG A 75 -13.66 -0.53 -1.04
N ASN A 76 -13.79 0.67 -0.45
CA ASN A 76 -12.95 1.84 -0.78
C ASN A 76 -11.46 1.53 -0.58
N THR A 77 -11.11 0.95 0.57
CA THR A 77 -9.72 0.60 0.90
C THR A 77 -9.14 -0.41 -0.08
N LEU A 78 -9.90 -1.47 -0.42
CA LEU A 78 -9.45 -2.50 -1.36
C LEU A 78 -9.30 -1.93 -2.77
N ARG A 79 -10.25 -1.12 -3.24
CA ARG A 79 -10.18 -0.46 -4.55
C ARG A 79 -8.95 0.44 -4.66
N SER A 80 -8.74 1.31 -3.68
CA SER A 80 -7.57 2.22 -3.65
C SER A 80 -6.25 1.43 -3.63
N ARG A 81 -6.22 0.30 -2.92
CA ARG A 81 -5.06 -0.59 -2.90
C ARG A 81 -4.79 -1.20 -4.28
N ILE A 82 -5.84 -1.67 -4.98
CA ILE A 82 -5.69 -2.22 -6.34
C ILE A 82 -5.15 -1.14 -7.28
N VAL A 83 -5.74 0.05 -7.29
CA VAL A 83 -5.27 1.16 -8.15
C VAL A 83 -3.80 1.49 -7.86
N ARG A 84 -3.39 1.54 -6.59
CA ARG A 84 -1.99 1.75 -6.22
C ARG A 84 -1.07 0.65 -6.75
N LEU A 85 -1.47 -0.62 -6.63
CA LEU A 85 -0.68 -1.74 -7.15
C LEU A 85 -0.57 -1.72 -8.67
N LEU A 86 -1.65 -1.35 -9.37
CA LEU A 86 -1.64 -1.15 -10.83
C LEU A 86 -0.68 -0.03 -11.23
N ARG A 87 -0.74 1.11 -10.54
CA ARG A 87 0.20 2.22 -10.73
C ARG A 87 1.65 1.78 -10.51
N ASN A 88 1.93 1.07 -9.43
CA ASN A 88 3.27 0.58 -9.13
C ASN A 88 3.77 -0.38 -10.22
N ARG A 89 2.90 -1.25 -10.75
CA ARG A 89 3.25 -2.15 -11.86
C ARG A 89 3.58 -1.37 -13.13
N LEU A 90 2.75 -0.40 -13.52
CA LEU A 90 3.01 0.49 -14.66
C LEU A 90 4.37 1.18 -14.53
N SER A 91 4.63 1.80 -13.37
CA SER A 91 5.90 2.48 -13.11
C SER A 91 7.10 1.54 -13.12
N LEU A 92 6.94 0.30 -12.62
CA LEU A 92 7.98 -0.72 -12.64
C LEU A 92 8.29 -1.18 -14.07
N THR A 93 7.25 -1.47 -14.86
CA THR A 93 7.42 -1.88 -16.27
C THR A 93 8.14 -0.80 -17.07
N ASP A 94 7.74 0.46 -16.94
CA ASP A 94 8.41 1.60 -17.57
C ASP A 94 9.88 1.72 -17.12
N LEU A 95 10.15 1.57 -15.83
CA LEU A 95 11.52 1.62 -15.30
C LEU A 95 12.39 0.51 -15.91
N LEU A 96 11.91 -0.72 -15.92
CA LEU A 96 12.67 -1.86 -16.44
C LEU A 96 12.84 -1.81 -17.96
N THR A 97 11.91 -1.19 -18.68
CA THR A 97 12.04 -0.94 -20.12
C THR A 97 13.13 0.09 -20.40
N ARG A 98 13.22 1.15 -19.61
CA ARG A 98 14.25 2.19 -19.75
C ARG A 98 15.63 1.77 -19.27
N TYR A 99 15.68 0.90 -18.28
CA TYR A 99 16.90 0.46 -17.59
C TYR A 99 16.94 -1.06 -17.43
N PRO A 100 17.04 -1.82 -18.55
CA PRO A 100 16.99 -3.27 -18.51
C PRO A 100 18.13 -3.91 -17.69
N GLU A 101 19.24 -3.19 -17.51
CA GLU A 101 20.38 -3.62 -16.67
C GLU A 101 20.00 -3.85 -15.20
N ILE A 102 18.91 -3.26 -14.71
CA ILE A 102 18.43 -3.49 -13.35
C ILE A 102 18.11 -4.97 -13.11
N THR A 103 17.57 -5.66 -14.11
CA THR A 103 17.22 -7.09 -13.99
C THR A 103 18.45 -7.99 -13.91
N ALA A 104 19.61 -7.50 -14.32
CA ALA A 104 20.88 -8.23 -14.24
C ALA A 104 21.59 -8.08 -12.88
N ILE A 105 21.11 -7.19 -12.01
CA ILE A 105 21.68 -6.98 -10.67
C ILE A 105 21.34 -8.18 -9.78
N PRO A 106 22.33 -8.97 -9.31
CA PRO A 106 22.05 -10.10 -8.46
C PRO A 106 21.59 -9.66 -7.07
N ILE A 107 20.53 -10.30 -6.56
CA ILE A 107 20.15 -10.17 -5.16
C ILE A 107 20.86 -11.28 -4.38
N GLU A 108 21.94 -10.92 -3.70
CA GLU A 108 22.77 -11.86 -2.97
C GLU A 108 22.34 -11.99 -1.52
N LYS A 109 22.06 -13.24 -1.08
CA LYS A 109 21.80 -13.62 0.32
C LYS A 109 20.77 -12.69 1.02
N PRO A 110 19.56 -12.52 0.47
CA PRO A 110 18.54 -11.71 1.12
C PRO A 110 18.16 -12.34 2.46
N ILE A 111 17.96 -11.50 3.49
CA ILE A 111 17.39 -11.93 4.76
C ILE A 111 15.89 -11.64 4.71
N ILE A 112 15.08 -12.68 4.84
CA ILE A 112 13.63 -12.58 4.89
C ILE A 112 13.18 -12.95 6.31
N VAL A 113 12.57 -12.00 7.02
CA VAL A 113 12.03 -12.21 8.36
C VAL A 113 10.55 -12.59 8.23
N VAL A 114 10.21 -13.78 8.69
CA VAL A 114 8.84 -14.31 8.67
C VAL A 114 8.42 -14.72 10.07
N GLY A 115 7.17 -14.43 10.43
CA GLY A 115 6.61 -14.82 11.73
C GLY A 115 5.14 -14.51 11.83
N MET A 116 4.50 -15.03 12.87
CA MET A 116 3.11 -14.72 13.18
C MET A 116 2.95 -13.24 13.56
N PRO A 117 1.77 -12.64 13.35
CA PRO A 117 1.48 -11.32 13.88
C PRO A 117 1.82 -11.23 15.37
N ARG A 118 2.39 -10.11 15.81
CA ARG A 118 2.80 -9.84 17.20
C ARG A 118 3.96 -10.69 17.74
N SER A 119 4.73 -11.37 16.85
CA SER A 119 5.93 -12.16 17.23
C SER A 119 7.25 -11.37 17.27
N GLY A 120 7.20 -10.04 17.08
CA GLY A 120 8.38 -9.17 17.13
C GLY A 120 9.15 -9.07 15.80
N THR A 121 8.58 -9.49 14.67
CA THR A 121 9.24 -9.41 13.34
C THR A 121 9.67 -7.98 13.00
N THR A 122 8.86 -6.97 13.28
CA THR A 122 9.21 -5.56 13.05
C THR A 122 10.45 -5.16 13.87
N HIS A 123 10.50 -5.54 15.14
CA HIS A 123 11.65 -5.25 16.01
C HIS A 123 12.92 -5.91 15.47
N LEU A 124 12.83 -7.19 15.07
CA LEU A 124 13.96 -7.91 14.48
C LEU A 124 14.45 -7.27 13.17
N VAL A 125 13.53 -6.86 12.28
CA VAL A 125 13.89 -6.14 11.05
C VAL A 125 14.61 -4.84 11.38
N ASN A 126 14.14 -4.06 12.35
CA ASN A 126 14.78 -2.82 12.76
C ASN A 126 16.19 -3.05 13.33
N LEU A 127 16.38 -4.09 14.16
CA LEU A 127 17.71 -4.46 14.65
C LEU A 127 18.66 -4.86 13.52
N LEU A 128 18.18 -5.63 12.54
CA LEU A 128 19.00 -6.01 11.39
C LEU A 128 19.33 -4.82 10.48
N ALA A 129 18.47 -3.82 10.43
CA ALA A 129 18.66 -2.59 9.66
C ALA A 129 19.74 -1.65 10.23
N GLU A 130 20.10 -1.81 11.52
CA GLU A 130 21.20 -1.06 12.13
C GLU A 130 22.58 -1.47 11.57
N ASP A 131 22.69 -2.65 10.97
CA ASP A 131 23.91 -3.05 10.26
C ASP A 131 24.05 -2.30 8.94
N ARG A 132 24.91 -1.29 8.90
CA ARG A 132 25.18 -0.42 7.73
C ARG A 132 25.62 -1.18 6.46
N ARG A 133 26.02 -2.44 6.57
CA ARG A 133 26.35 -3.32 5.43
C ARG A 133 25.09 -3.87 4.74
N ARG A 134 23.91 -3.64 5.31
CA ARG A 134 22.63 -4.10 4.83
C ARG A 134 21.73 -2.92 4.49
N ARG A 135 20.86 -3.13 3.52
CA ARG A 135 19.78 -2.21 3.21
C ARG A 135 18.45 -2.89 3.58
N ALA A 136 17.73 -2.32 4.52
CA ALA A 136 16.34 -2.72 4.76
C ALA A 136 15.42 -2.03 3.75
N LEU A 137 14.29 -2.67 3.44
CA LEU A 137 13.22 -2.06 2.66
C LEU A 137 12.33 -1.24 3.61
N PRO A 138 12.37 0.10 3.57
CA PRO A 138 11.52 0.90 4.43
C PRO A 138 10.07 0.84 3.99
N TYR A 139 9.14 1.09 4.92
CA TYR A 139 7.70 1.00 4.66
C TYR A 139 7.25 1.86 3.47
N TRP A 140 7.71 3.11 3.39
CA TRP A 140 7.33 4.02 2.31
C TRP A 140 7.78 3.53 0.91
N GLU A 141 8.93 2.89 0.80
CA GLU A 141 9.36 2.26 -0.47
C GLU A 141 8.53 1.01 -0.79
N SER A 142 8.06 0.28 0.21
CA SER A 142 7.17 -0.86 -0.03
C SER A 142 5.80 -0.43 -0.57
N GLN A 143 5.35 0.78 -0.25
CA GLN A 143 4.10 1.35 -0.75
C GLN A 143 4.25 1.93 -2.16
N GLU A 144 5.34 2.66 -2.41
CA GLU A 144 5.67 3.28 -3.68
C GLU A 144 7.12 2.94 -4.06
N PRO A 145 7.39 1.76 -4.65
CA PRO A 145 8.76 1.31 -4.92
C PRO A 145 9.47 2.16 -5.98
N ILE A 146 8.73 2.79 -6.88
CA ILE A 146 9.27 3.58 -7.99
C ILE A 146 8.83 5.04 -7.82
N PRO A 147 9.75 6.02 -7.87
CA PRO A 147 9.39 7.43 -7.92
C PRO A 147 8.55 7.76 -9.16
N ALA A 148 7.65 8.73 -9.04
CA ALA A 148 6.93 9.22 -10.20
C ALA A 148 7.90 9.86 -11.22
N ARG A 149 7.52 9.86 -12.51
CA ARG A 149 8.34 10.49 -13.56
C ARG A 149 8.58 11.96 -13.24
N GLY A 150 9.86 12.38 -13.27
CA GLY A 150 10.27 13.73 -12.93
C GLY A 150 10.29 14.05 -11.43
N GLU A 151 9.92 13.11 -10.59
CA GLU A 151 10.03 13.25 -9.14
C GLU A 151 11.49 12.97 -8.74
N GLY A 152 12.17 14.00 -8.29
CA GLY A 152 13.52 13.93 -7.73
C GLY A 152 13.49 13.99 -6.21
N PRO A 153 14.65 13.90 -5.54
CA PRO A 153 14.73 14.18 -4.12
C PRO A 153 14.17 15.59 -3.86
N GLY A 154 13.20 15.66 -2.96
CA GLY A 154 12.54 16.91 -2.59
C GLY A 154 13.51 17.95 -2.01
N LEU A 155 13.00 19.12 -1.65
CA LEU A 155 13.73 20.12 -0.92
C LEU A 155 14.46 19.49 0.28
N PHE A 156 15.74 19.77 0.43
CA PHE A 156 16.63 19.20 1.45
C PHE A 156 16.91 17.69 1.34
N GLY A 157 16.71 17.08 0.16
CA GLY A 157 17.04 15.66 -0.07
C GLY A 157 16.05 14.67 0.56
N VAL A 158 14.87 15.11 1.00
CA VAL A 158 13.82 14.22 1.50
C VAL A 158 13.04 13.66 0.33
N ASP A 159 12.91 12.33 0.27
CA ASP A 159 12.12 11.67 -0.76
C ASP A 159 10.62 11.98 -0.59
N PRO A 160 9.94 12.50 -1.63
CA PRO A 160 8.50 12.86 -1.54
C PRO A 160 7.60 11.68 -1.18
N ARG A 161 7.98 10.45 -1.54
CA ARG A 161 7.25 9.23 -1.18
C ARG A 161 7.19 9.02 0.34
N TYR A 162 8.27 9.41 1.04
CA TYR A 162 8.29 9.38 2.51
C TYR A 162 7.22 10.30 3.10
N ALA A 163 7.08 11.53 2.58
CA ALA A 163 6.09 12.48 3.06
C ALA A 163 4.65 11.95 2.83
N ARG A 164 4.38 11.36 1.66
CA ARG A 164 3.09 10.72 1.36
C ARG A 164 2.78 9.56 2.31
N ALA A 165 3.71 8.63 2.45
CA ALA A 165 3.53 7.49 3.34
C ALA A 165 3.39 7.91 4.82
N ARG A 166 4.08 8.98 5.24
CA ARG A 166 3.94 9.55 6.58
C ARG A 166 2.54 10.13 6.78
N SER A 167 2.02 10.87 5.82
CA SER A 167 0.66 11.42 5.88
C SER A 167 -0.41 10.32 5.95
N GLU A 168 -0.28 9.26 5.15
CA GLU A 168 -1.17 8.09 5.20
C GLU A 168 -1.11 7.39 6.56
N HIS A 169 0.09 7.22 7.10
CA HIS A 169 0.29 6.63 8.42
C HIS A 169 -0.36 7.47 9.53
N ASP A 170 -0.14 8.79 9.51
CA ASP A 170 -0.71 9.69 10.51
C ASP A 170 -2.25 9.70 10.45
N ALA A 171 -2.84 9.64 9.25
CA ALA A 171 -4.28 9.49 9.05
C ALA A 171 -4.81 8.14 9.59
N LEU A 172 -4.08 7.04 9.35
CA LEU A 172 -4.41 5.73 9.91
C LEU A 172 -4.39 5.75 11.44
N MET A 173 -3.36 6.33 12.05
CA MET A 173 -3.26 6.42 13.52
C MET A 173 -4.39 7.27 14.11
N ALA A 174 -4.76 8.37 13.46
CA ALA A 174 -5.88 9.23 13.89
C ALA A 174 -7.23 8.50 13.80
N SER A 175 -7.44 7.69 12.76
CA SER A 175 -8.68 6.93 12.56
C SER A 175 -8.75 5.62 13.34
N SER A 176 -7.63 5.14 13.87
CA SER A 176 -7.52 3.82 14.53
C SER A 176 -6.77 3.90 15.85
N PRO A 177 -7.36 4.51 16.91
CA PRO A 177 -6.69 4.76 18.19
C PRO A 177 -6.14 3.50 18.86
N LEU A 178 -6.81 2.35 18.71
CA LEU A 178 -6.34 1.08 19.28
C LEU A 178 -5.09 0.57 18.53
N VAL A 179 -5.01 0.78 17.21
CA VAL A 179 -3.81 0.45 16.43
C VAL A 179 -2.65 1.33 16.89
N ALA A 180 -2.89 2.63 17.08
CA ALA A 180 -1.89 3.56 17.60
C ALA A 180 -1.35 3.12 18.98
N ALA A 181 -2.23 2.63 19.87
CA ALA A 181 -1.84 2.13 21.18
C ALA A 181 -1.05 0.80 21.13
N MET A 182 -1.28 -0.04 20.10
CA MET A 182 -0.56 -1.32 19.94
C MET A 182 0.81 -1.16 19.26
N HIS A 183 1.00 -0.10 18.50
CA HIS A 183 2.22 0.21 17.76
C HIS A 183 2.89 1.46 18.34
N ASP A 184 3.17 1.43 19.64
CA ASP A 184 3.94 2.48 20.30
C ASP A 184 5.31 2.64 19.62
N ARG A 185 5.73 3.88 19.46
CA ARG A 185 6.85 4.33 18.61
C ARG A 185 8.20 3.88 19.09
#